data_28e6696aa7ffaf1abef0bb1841edc204
#
_entry.id   28e6696aa7ffaf1abef0bb1841edc204
#
_cell.length_a   1.000
_cell.length_b   1.000
_cell.length_c   1.000
_cell.angle_alpha   90.00
_cell.angle_beta   90.00
_cell.angle_gamma   90.00
#
_symmetry.space_group_name_H-M   'P 1'
#
loop_
_entity.id
_entity.type
_entity.pdbx_description
1 polymer ?
#
loop_
_entity_poly.entity_id
_entity_poly.type
_entity_poly.pdbx_seq_one_letter_code
_entity_poly.pdbx_strand_id
1 'polypeptide(L)'
;MKKIFLIISAVLAFSFASKAENLRILAEAGDEATLTAAIAQFEKANPGVTVEASYLGWDDFMSTIKLKMADNNPPDLAHGNQGFTVDGTLIQNGLVISLEKYADQYGWKSVFADGALAEFMWSDDGANWGSGSLYGISPVAEDVIVYYNKDKLKSLGLSVPSNFAEFENALKVSKDAGELPIALGGADGWPIIHVWGLVEGAYVDPNQTRSWIFNAKNTDFNTSDRMTAAKKLADLANAGYFGSDSLGIGYDDANAMFMNGEGVFNLTGTWMTADFNSGMGDNVGAFAMPRASGGVAGGGSFALPWHISSKSANPDLAAKFLAHLMSNEFVDDLMGVGRVPAQAPTIDPTSNLQVEVIWSLVDIYKEKTIMTISLKG
;
A
#
# COMPACT_ATOMS: atom_id res chain seq x y z
N MET A 1 30.38 75.60 -19.81
CA MET A 1 29.14 75.10 -19.16
C MET A 1 28.77 73.75 -19.78
N LYS A 2 29.16 72.64 -19.10
CA LYS A 2 28.81 71.30 -19.57
C LYS A 2 27.57 70.85 -18.85
N LYS A 3 26.49 70.61 -19.58
CA LYS A 3 25.23 70.05 -19.05
C LYS A 3 25.37 68.52 -18.96
N ILE A 4 25.35 68.01 -17.74
CA ILE A 4 25.29 66.58 -17.44
C ILE A 4 23.81 66.17 -17.50
N PHE A 5 23.45 65.30 -18.47
CA PHE A 5 22.15 64.61 -18.50
C PHE A 5 22.23 63.37 -17.64
N LEU A 6 21.46 63.34 -16.56
CA LEU A 6 21.27 62.19 -15.72
C LEU A 6 20.11 61.36 -16.31
N ILE A 7 20.42 60.17 -16.88
CA ILE A 7 19.43 59.25 -17.33
C ILE A 7 19.10 58.34 -16.13
N ILE A 8 17.91 58.52 -15.55
CA ILE A 8 17.34 57.63 -14.52
C ILE A 8 16.66 56.48 -15.27
N SER A 9 17.31 55.30 -15.31
CA SER A 9 16.70 54.07 -15.77
C SER A 9 15.78 53.53 -14.67
N ALA A 10 14.47 53.74 -14.81
CA ALA A 10 13.47 53.09 -13.98
C ALA A 10 13.40 51.62 -14.37
N VAL A 11 13.94 50.73 -13.54
CA VAL A 11 13.72 49.28 -13.60
C VAL A 11 12.31 49.01 -13.11
N LEU A 12 11.37 48.83 -14.01
CA LEU A 12 10.05 48.29 -13.71
C LEU A 12 10.21 46.82 -13.34
N ALA A 13 10.27 46.53 -12.04
CA ALA A 13 10.09 45.20 -11.51
C ALA A 13 8.63 44.79 -11.74
N PHE A 14 8.35 44.08 -12.81
CA PHE A 14 7.09 43.37 -12.97
C PHE A 14 7.06 42.26 -11.91
N SER A 15 6.47 42.56 -10.77
CA SER A 15 5.97 41.56 -9.85
C SER A 15 4.83 40.84 -10.56
N PHE A 16 5.10 39.70 -11.20
CA PHE A 16 4.04 38.76 -11.53
C PHE A 16 3.47 38.30 -10.19
N ALA A 17 2.33 38.86 -9.80
CA ALA A 17 1.51 38.29 -8.77
C ALA A 17 1.11 36.89 -9.28
N SER A 18 1.84 35.85 -8.86
CA SER A 18 1.41 34.46 -9.09
C SER A 18 0.01 34.35 -8.49
N LYS A 19 -0.98 34.01 -9.32
CA LYS A 19 -2.32 33.71 -8.84
C LYS A 19 -2.13 32.57 -7.83
N ALA A 20 -2.63 32.77 -6.61
CA ALA A 20 -2.60 31.71 -5.62
C ALA A 20 -3.29 30.47 -6.20
N GLU A 21 -2.60 29.37 -6.26
CA GLU A 21 -3.14 28.10 -6.75
C GLU A 21 -3.44 27.21 -5.55
N ASN A 22 -4.64 26.64 -5.52
CA ASN A 22 -5.06 25.74 -4.46
C ASN A 22 -5.18 24.32 -5.04
N LEU A 23 -4.60 23.35 -4.34
CA LEU A 23 -4.70 21.92 -4.62
C LEU A 23 -5.42 21.26 -3.45
N ARG A 24 -6.54 20.58 -3.71
CA ARG A 24 -7.28 19.83 -2.70
C ARG A 24 -7.02 18.36 -2.85
N ILE A 25 -6.60 17.73 -1.78
CA ILE A 25 -6.33 16.29 -1.76
C ILE A 25 -7.20 15.57 -0.73
N LEU A 26 -7.55 14.33 -1.04
CA LEU A 26 -8.26 13.41 -0.15
C LEU A 26 -7.44 12.13 0.00
N ALA A 27 -7.07 11.81 1.22
CA ALA A 27 -6.27 10.63 1.54
C ALA A 27 -6.90 9.79 2.65
N GLU A 28 -6.47 8.55 2.75
CA GLU A 28 -6.69 7.71 3.93
C GLU A 28 -5.84 8.24 5.10
N ALA A 29 -6.39 8.15 6.33
CA ALA A 29 -5.82 8.80 7.51
C ALA A 29 -4.46 8.23 7.94
N GLY A 30 -4.15 6.99 7.62
CA GLY A 30 -2.84 6.38 7.91
C GLY A 30 -1.66 7.08 7.24
N ASP A 31 -1.92 7.87 6.18
CA ASP A 31 -0.88 8.62 5.48
C ASP A 31 -0.75 10.08 5.94
N GLU A 32 -1.56 10.56 6.92
CA GLU A 32 -1.59 11.95 7.36
C GLU A 32 -0.19 12.48 7.75
N ALA A 33 0.55 11.73 8.53
CA ALA A 33 1.85 12.16 9.04
C ALA A 33 2.87 12.38 7.91
N THR A 34 2.98 11.44 6.98
CA THR A 34 3.88 11.53 5.81
C THR A 34 3.45 12.60 4.83
N LEU A 35 2.15 12.71 4.55
CA LEU A 35 1.62 13.72 3.64
C LEU A 35 1.73 15.14 4.20
N THR A 36 1.60 15.32 5.50
CA THR A 36 1.82 16.64 6.14
C THR A 36 3.25 17.14 5.89
N ALA A 37 4.25 16.28 6.01
CA ALA A 37 5.63 16.63 5.70
C ALA A 37 5.82 16.95 4.20
N ALA A 38 5.30 16.10 3.32
CA ALA A 38 5.37 16.28 1.87
C ALA A 38 4.69 17.59 1.40
N ILE A 39 3.54 17.93 1.98
CA ILE A 39 2.81 19.17 1.68
C ILE A 39 3.68 20.37 2.06
N ALA A 40 4.26 20.39 3.26
CA ALA A 40 5.11 21.49 3.69
C ALA A 40 6.34 21.69 2.79
N GLN A 41 6.96 20.60 2.35
CA GLN A 41 8.08 20.61 1.40
C GLN A 41 7.63 21.15 0.03
N PHE A 42 6.49 20.65 -0.48
CA PHE A 42 5.95 21.05 -1.77
C PHE A 42 5.57 22.54 -1.81
N GLU A 43 4.88 23.05 -0.80
CA GLU A 43 4.51 24.48 -0.70
C GLU A 43 5.75 25.37 -0.60
N LYS A 44 6.76 24.96 0.16
CA LYS A 44 8.05 25.66 0.25
C LYS A 44 8.76 25.73 -1.10
N ALA A 45 8.72 24.66 -1.88
CA ALA A 45 9.31 24.58 -3.23
C ALA A 45 8.47 25.32 -4.29
N ASN A 46 7.19 25.62 -4.01
CA ASN A 46 6.24 26.23 -4.93
C ASN A 46 5.53 27.44 -4.30
N PRO A 47 6.22 28.59 -4.15
CA PRO A 47 5.63 29.79 -3.55
C PRO A 47 4.36 30.23 -4.27
N GLY A 48 3.27 30.40 -3.53
CA GLY A 48 1.95 30.76 -4.05
C GLY A 48 1.02 29.57 -4.28
N VAL A 49 1.48 28.34 -4.06
CA VAL A 49 0.65 27.13 -4.01
C VAL A 49 0.24 26.85 -2.56
N THR A 50 -1.00 26.45 -2.35
CA THR A 50 -1.51 25.91 -1.08
C THR A 50 -2.12 24.54 -1.33
N VAL A 51 -1.82 23.56 -0.46
CA VAL A 51 -2.37 22.20 -0.53
C VAL A 51 -3.30 21.99 0.66
N GLU A 52 -4.59 21.83 0.40
CA GLU A 52 -5.61 21.51 1.40
C GLU A 52 -5.84 20.00 1.43
N ALA A 53 -5.38 19.35 2.48
CA ALA A 53 -5.56 17.92 2.68
C ALA A 53 -6.78 17.61 3.55
N SER A 54 -7.52 16.57 3.17
CA SER A 54 -8.58 15.97 3.97
C SER A 54 -8.24 14.49 4.18
N TYR A 55 -8.38 14.03 5.40
CA TYR A 55 -8.07 12.66 5.79
C TYR A 55 -9.34 11.97 6.30
N LEU A 56 -9.53 10.71 5.92
CA LEU A 56 -10.66 9.89 6.36
C LEU A 56 -10.12 8.56 6.88
N GLY A 57 -10.66 8.10 8.01
CA GLY A 57 -10.46 6.73 8.45
C GLY A 57 -10.98 5.74 7.40
N TRP A 58 -10.44 4.53 7.40
CA TRP A 58 -10.66 3.54 6.33
C TRP A 58 -12.13 3.33 5.96
N ASP A 59 -13.02 3.12 6.92
CA ASP A 59 -14.43 2.83 6.67
C ASP A 59 -15.16 4.01 6.03
N ASP A 60 -14.92 5.23 6.54
CA ASP A 60 -15.47 6.46 5.97
C ASP A 60 -14.90 6.72 4.58
N PHE A 61 -13.61 6.45 4.38
CA PHE A 61 -12.96 6.57 3.08
C PHE A 61 -13.62 5.62 2.07
N MET A 62 -13.69 4.32 2.34
CA MET A 62 -14.24 3.32 1.44
C MET A 62 -15.72 3.54 1.14
N SER A 63 -16.50 4.00 2.11
CA SER A 63 -17.93 4.26 1.93
C SER A 63 -18.22 5.52 1.13
N THR A 64 -17.33 6.53 1.14
CA THR A 64 -17.63 7.87 0.59
C THR A 64 -16.79 8.27 -0.63
N ILE A 65 -15.64 7.64 -0.89
CA ILE A 65 -14.71 8.06 -1.95
C ILE A 65 -15.38 8.24 -3.32
N LYS A 66 -16.23 7.31 -3.74
CA LYS A 66 -16.93 7.40 -5.02
C LYS A 66 -17.87 8.60 -5.09
N LEU A 67 -18.56 8.92 -4.00
CA LEU A 67 -19.44 10.08 -3.91
C LEU A 67 -18.65 11.38 -3.91
N LYS A 68 -17.55 11.43 -3.18
CA LYS A 68 -16.65 12.61 -3.12
C LYS A 68 -16.04 12.92 -4.49
N MET A 69 -15.62 11.89 -5.24
CA MET A 69 -15.09 12.06 -6.59
C MET A 69 -16.19 12.43 -7.62
N ALA A 70 -17.43 12.02 -7.39
CA ALA A 70 -18.57 12.37 -8.25
C ALA A 70 -19.14 13.77 -7.98
N ASP A 71 -18.80 14.41 -6.87
CA ASP A 71 -19.29 15.72 -6.47
C ASP A 71 -19.07 16.79 -7.57
N ASN A 72 -19.79 17.91 -7.49
CA ASN A 72 -19.58 19.05 -8.39
C ASN A 72 -18.23 19.75 -8.14
N ASN A 73 -17.67 19.61 -6.96
CA ASN A 73 -16.40 20.20 -6.55
C ASN A 73 -15.53 19.14 -5.83
N PRO A 74 -15.08 18.08 -6.54
CA PRO A 74 -14.33 16.99 -5.93
C PRO A 74 -12.92 17.45 -5.51
N PRO A 75 -12.18 16.66 -4.74
CA PRO A 75 -10.74 16.85 -4.58
C PRO A 75 -10.05 16.78 -5.95
N ASP A 76 -8.93 17.49 -6.10
CA ASP A 76 -8.12 17.47 -7.33
C ASP A 76 -7.32 16.15 -7.45
N LEU A 77 -6.88 15.64 -6.31
CA LEU A 77 -6.13 14.39 -6.16
C LEU A 77 -6.73 13.58 -5.02
N ALA A 78 -6.92 12.29 -5.22
CA ALA A 78 -7.44 11.41 -4.18
C ALA A 78 -6.80 10.03 -4.24
N HIS A 79 -6.70 9.37 -3.07
CA HIS A 79 -6.50 7.93 -3.02
C HIS A 79 -7.67 7.20 -3.69
N GLY A 80 -7.35 6.09 -4.34
CA GLY A 80 -8.30 5.05 -4.74
C GLY A 80 -8.15 3.81 -3.87
N ASN A 81 -8.64 2.70 -4.40
CA ASN A 81 -8.36 1.36 -3.90
C ASN A 81 -8.42 0.38 -5.07
N GLN A 82 -7.38 -0.44 -5.24
CA GLN A 82 -7.26 -1.32 -6.39
C GLN A 82 -8.49 -2.22 -6.57
N GLY A 83 -8.82 -2.46 -7.83
CA GLY A 83 -9.90 -3.34 -8.22
C GLY A 83 -11.16 -2.64 -8.71
N PHE A 84 -12.11 -3.46 -9.13
CA PHE A 84 -13.33 -2.99 -9.80
C PHE A 84 -14.26 -2.16 -8.90
N THR A 85 -14.19 -2.37 -7.58
CA THR A 85 -15.13 -1.75 -6.63
C THR A 85 -14.89 -0.25 -6.46
N VAL A 86 -13.64 0.19 -6.46
CA VAL A 86 -13.29 1.62 -6.34
C VAL A 86 -12.69 2.11 -7.65
N ASP A 87 -11.46 1.74 -7.98
CA ASP A 87 -10.75 2.30 -9.15
C ASP A 87 -11.49 2.04 -10.46
N GLY A 88 -11.93 0.80 -10.69
CA GLY A 88 -12.74 0.48 -11.87
C GLY A 88 -14.02 1.32 -11.94
N THR A 89 -14.70 1.53 -10.80
CA THR A 89 -15.90 2.38 -10.74
C THR A 89 -15.56 3.85 -11.05
N LEU A 90 -14.46 4.38 -10.52
CA LEU A 90 -14.04 5.76 -10.79
C LEU A 90 -13.75 5.97 -12.28
N ILE A 91 -13.07 5.03 -12.90
CA ILE A 91 -12.70 5.07 -14.32
C ILE A 91 -13.93 4.92 -15.22
N GLN A 92 -14.78 3.91 -14.96
CA GLN A 92 -16.01 3.67 -15.73
C GLN A 92 -16.95 4.88 -15.75
N ASN A 93 -16.98 5.65 -14.67
CA ASN A 93 -17.80 6.85 -14.58
C ASN A 93 -17.06 8.13 -15.02
N GLY A 94 -15.86 8.02 -15.57
CA GLY A 94 -15.08 9.16 -16.05
C GLY A 94 -14.74 10.17 -14.96
N LEU A 95 -14.60 9.73 -13.70
CA LEU A 95 -14.33 10.58 -12.54
C LEU A 95 -12.84 10.91 -12.37
N VAL A 96 -11.98 10.13 -13.00
CA VAL A 96 -10.52 10.29 -12.98
C VAL A 96 -9.96 10.33 -14.40
N ILE A 97 -8.79 10.94 -14.58
CA ILE A 97 -8.13 11.04 -15.89
C ILE A 97 -7.02 9.98 -16.02
N SER A 98 -6.70 9.63 -17.27
CA SER A 98 -5.49 8.89 -17.58
C SER A 98 -4.24 9.69 -17.21
N LEU A 99 -3.28 9.03 -16.57
CA LEU A 99 -2.01 9.60 -16.16
C LEU A 99 -0.89 9.43 -17.21
N GLU A 100 -1.19 8.88 -18.41
CA GLU A 100 -0.21 8.58 -19.47
C GLU A 100 0.68 9.79 -19.82
N LYS A 101 0.06 10.96 -20.02
CA LYS A 101 0.79 12.22 -20.30
C LYS A 101 1.83 12.51 -19.21
N TYR A 102 1.45 12.33 -17.97
CA TYR A 102 2.30 12.66 -16.82
C TYR A 102 3.32 11.55 -16.53
N ALA A 103 2.94 10.30 -16.76
CA ALA A 103 3.86 9.17 -16.68
C ALA A 103 5.02 9.31 -17.66
N ASP A 104 4.75 9.75 -18.89
CA ASP A 104 5.78 10.05 -19.87
C ASP A 104 6.62 11.28 -19.49
N GLN A 105 5.97 12.35 -18.99
CA GLN A 105 6.64 13.59 -18.57
C GLN A 105 7.59 13.38 -17.39
N TYR A 106 7.20 12.60 -16.39
CA TYR A 106 7.94 12.39 -15.15
C TYR A 106 8.70 11.05 -15.10
N GLY A 107 8.57 10.22 -16.13
CA GLY A 107 9.29 8.95 -16.23
C GLY A 107 8.78 7.86 -15.31
N TRP A 108 7.53 7.93 -14.82
CA TRP A 108 7.01 7.00 -13.83
C TRP A 108 7.03 5.54 -14.27
N LYS A 109 6.82 5.26 -15.57
CA LYS A 109 6.84 3.89 -16.08
C LYS A 109 8.20 3.20 -15.94
N SER A 110 9.29 3.97 -15.85
CA SER A 110 10.63 3.41 -15.69
C SER A 110 10.99 3.06 -14.24
N VAL A 111 10.16 3.50 -13.29
CA VAL A 111 10.38 3.28 -11.85
C VAL A 111 9.88 1.91 -11.41
N PHE A 112 8.82 1.41 -12.05
CA PHE A 112 8.17 0.16 -11.70
C PHE A 112 8.50 -0.95 -12.70
N ALA A 113 8.52 -2.20 -12.23
CA ALA A 113 8.47 -3.34 -13.12
C ALA A 113 7.09 -3.42 -13.80
N ASP A 114 7.04 -3.98 -15.03
CA ASP A 114 5.79 -4.08 -15.83
C ASP A 114 4.63 -4.71 -15.04
N GLY A 115 4.95 -5.68 -14.20
CA GLY A 115 3.96 -6.35 -13.36
C GLY A 115 3.33 -5.46 -12.30
N ALA A 116 4.10 -4.54 -11.71
CA ALA A 116 3.63 -3.58 -10.74
C ALA A 116 2.75 -2.51 -11.39
N LEU A 117 3.16 -1.99 -12.54
CA LEU A 117 2.36 -1.03 -13.29
C LEU A 117 0.98 -1.57 -13.66
N ALA A 118 0.88 -2.86 -13.97
CA ALA A 118 -0.39 -3.48 -14.35
C ALA A 118 -1.48 -3.30 -13.27
N GLU A 119 -1.12 -3.17 -12.01
CA GLU A 119 -2.09 -2.93 -10.93
C GLU A 119 -2.76 -1.55 -11.01
N PHE A 120 -2.13 -0.60 -11.69
CA PHE A 120 -2.63 0.76 -11.90
C PHE A 120 -3.15 1.02 -13.33
N MET A 121 -3.09 -0.01 -14.19
CA MET A 121 -3.48 0.09 -15.60
C MET A 121 -4.89 -0.44 -15.84
N TRP A 122 -5.64 0.31 -16.63
CA TRP A 122 -7.02 -0.01 -16.98
C TRP A 122 -7.31 0.34 -18.44
N SER A 123 -8.23 -0.40 -19.06
CA SER A 123 -8.86 0.08 -20.29
C SER A 123 -9.63 1.37 -20.02
N ASP A 124 -9.72 2.26 -21.01
CA ASP A 124 -10.33 3.59 -20.82
C ASP A 124 -11.83 3.54 -20.47
N ASP A 125 -12.49 2.41 -20.71
CA ASP A 125 -13.87 2.14 -20.27
C ASP A 125 -13.94 1.50 -18.87
N GLY A 126 -12.81 1.28 -18.20
CA GLY A 126 -12.73 0.65 -16.89
C GLY A 126 -13.18 -0.82 -16.85
N ALA A 127 -13.38 -1.46 -17.98
CA ALA A 127 -13.87 -2.83 -18.05
C ALA A 127 -12.78 -3.89 -17.87
N ASN A 128 -11.52 -3.55 -18.20
CA ASN A 128 -10.38 -4.45 -18.10
C ASN A 128 -9.31 -3.86 -17.19
N TRP A 129 -8.97 -4.58 -16.14
CA TRP A 129 -7.89 -4.28 -15.22
C TRP A 129 -6.60 -4.98 -15.66
N GLY A 130 -5.45 -4.39 -15.39
CA GLY A 130 -4.13 -4.96 -15.66
C GLY A 130 -3.53 -4.62 -17.01
N SER A 131 -4.21 -3.81 -17.84
CA SER A 131 -3.74 -3.39 -19.16
C SER A 131 -4.46 -2.14 -19.64
N GLY A 132 -3.88 -1.41 -20.58
CA GLY A 132 -4.44 -0.18 -21.13
C GLY A 132 -3.63 1.04 -20.70
N SER A 133 -4.30 2.10 -20.24
CA SER A 133 -3.69 3.35 -19.77
C SER A 133 -3.43 3.32 -18.27
N LEU A 134 -2.44 4.08 -17.82
CA LEU A 134 -2.18 4.30 -16.40
C LEU A 134 -3.21 5.28 -15.83
N TYR A 135 -3.94 4.88 -14.79
CA TYR A 135 -4.93 5.72 -14.13
C TYR A 135 -4.59 6.06 -12.68
N GLY A 136 -3.66 5.32 -12.08
CA GLY A 136 -3.19 5.56 -10.72
C GLY A 136 -1.69 5.34 -10.60
N ILE A 137 -1.13 5.74 -9.46
CA ILE A 137 0.26 5.45 -9.08
C ILE A 137 0.40 5.55 -7.57
N SER A 138 1.25 4.73 -6.98
CA SER A 138 1.56 4.80 -5.55
C SER A 138 3.07 4.90 -5.30
N PRO A 139 3.52 5.77 -4.38
CA PRO A 139 4.92 5.84 -3.96
C PRO A 139 5.31 4.72 -2.99
N VAL A 140 4.36 3.93 -2.49
CA VAL A 140 4.54 2.94 -1.42
C VAL A 140 4.41 1.53 -1.98
N ALA A 141 5.29 0.62 -1.55
CA ALA A 141 5.18 -0.82 -1.79
C ALA A 141 4.57 -1.48 -0.55
N GLU A 142 3.49 -2.22 -0.73
CA GLU A 142 2.80 -2.94 0.34
C GLU A 142 2.44 -4.35 -0.10
N ASP A 143 2.30 -5.23 0.89
CA ASP A 143 1.69 -6.54 0.72
C ASP A 143 1.22 -7.03 2.10
N VAL A 144 0.42 -8.07 2.15
CA VAL A 144 0.05 -8.76 3.38
C VAL A 144 1.08 -9.85 3.65
N ILE A 145 1.64 -9.84 4.86
CA ILE A 145 2.67 -10.77 5.32
C ILE A 145 2.33 -11.32 6.71
N VAL A 146 3.24 -12.09 7.28
CA VAL A 146 3.11 -12.62 8.64
C VAL A 146 4.04 -11.87 9.57
N TYR A 147 3.48 -11.22 10.59
CA TYR A 147 4.22 -10.71 11.74
C TYR A 147 4.20 -11.74 12.87
N TYR A 148 5.25 -11.74 13.70
CA TYR A 148 5.33 -12.67 14.83
C TYR A 148 5.99 -12.04 16.05
N ASN A 149 5.62 -12.52 17.24
CA ASN A 149 6.24 -12.17 18.49
C ASN A 149 7.47 -13.05 18.71
N LYS A 150 8.68 -12.43 18.70
CA LYS A 150 9.97 -13.14 18.80
C LYS A 150 10.14 -13.86 20.12
N ASP A 151 9.75 -13.23 21.24
CA ASP A 151 9.88 -13.84 22.57
C ASP A 151 8.95 -15.04 22.73
N LYS A 152 7.71 -14.96 22.22
CA LYS A 152 6.78 -16.10 22.25
C LYS A 152 7.28 -17.23 21.39
N LEU A 153 7.71 -16.95 20.14
CA LEU A 153 8.24 -17.98 19.24
C LEU A 153 9.43 -18.71 19.90
N LYS A 154 10.35 -17.94 20.50
CA LYS A 154 11.52 -18.47 21.23
C LYS A 154 11.11 -19.28 22.47
N SER A 155 10.16 -18.80 23.29
CA SER A 155 9.72 -19.49 24.50
C SER A 155 9.04 -20.82 24.20
N LEU A 156 8.39 -20.94 23.03
CA LEU A 156 7.78 -22.15 22.53
C LEU A 156 8.80 -23.11 21.85
N GLY A 157 10.08 -22.73 21.79
CA GLY A 157 11.12 -23.53 21.12
C GLY A 157 10.95 -23.60 19.60
N LEU A 158 10.27 -22.61 19.01
CA LEU A 158 9.99 -22.54 17.59
C LEU A 158 11.01 -21.63 16.87
N SER A 159 11.21 -21.90 15.59
CA SER A 159 11.90 -21.02 14.66
C SER A 159 10.90 -20.40 13.68
N VAL A 160 11.31 -19.36 12.97
CA VAL A 160 10.52 -18.81 11.86
C VAL A 160 10.24 -19.92 10.84
N PRO A 161 8.97 -20.17 10.48
CA PRO A 161 8.61 -21.23 9.55
C PRO A 161 9.21 -21.03 8.16
N SER A 162 9.81 -22.06 7.59
CA SER A 162 10.40 -22.06 6.24
C SER A 162 9.49 -22.71 5.18
N ASN A 163 8.43 -23.38 5.60
CA ASN A 163 7.39 -23.96 4.76
C ASN A 163 6.04 -23.94 5.48
N PHE A 164 4.95 -24.14 4.72
CA PHE A 164 3.60 -24.04 5.28
C PHE A 164 3.30 -25.08 6.37
N ALA A 165 3.88 -26.27 6.28
CA ALA A 165 3.69 -27.31 7.30
C ALA A 165 4.36 -26.93 8.64
N GLU A 166 5.51 -26.26 8.61
CA GLU A 166 6.13 -25.69 9.81
C GLU A 166 5.29 -24.55 10.40
N PHE A 167 4.66 -23.72 9.55
CA PHE A 167 3.72 -22.68 10.01
C PHE A 167 2.51 -23.33 10.73
N GLU A 168 1.88 -24.36 10.14
CA GLU A 168 0.79 -25.09 10.79
C GLU A 168 1.23 -25.72 12.12
N ASN A 169 2.43 -26.30 12.15
CA ASN A 169 2.99 -26.85 13.40
C ASN A 169 3.19 -25.76 14.45
N ALA A 170 3.66 -24.58 14.06
CA ALA A 170 3.83 -23.45 14.98
C ALA A 170 2.48 -23.00 15.55
N LEU A 171 1.41 -22.93 14.75
CA LEU A 171 0.06 -22.65 15.23
C LEU A 171 -0.43 -23.68 16.25
N LYS A 172 -0.19 -24.96 15.96
CA LYS A 172 -0.57 -26.05 16.86
C LYS A 172 0.18 -25.98 18.18
N VAL A 173 1.50 -25.83 18.16
CA VAL A 173 2.33 -25.71 19.38
C VAL A 173 1.91 -24.50 20.21
N SER A 174 1.64 -23.37 19.56
CA SER A 174 1.14 -22.15 20.25
C SER A 174 -0.16 -22.43 20.99
N LYS A 175 -1.13 -23.05 20.33
CA LYS A 175 -2.40 -23.41 20.95
C LYS A 175 -2.26 -24.41 22.08
N ASP A 176 -1.47 -25.45 21.90
CA ASP A 176 -1.23 -26.49 22.91
C ASP A 176 -0.56 -25.90 24.17
N ALA A 177 0.22 -24.82 24.04
CA ALA A 177 0.81 -24.07 25.13
C ALA A 177 -0.13 -23.05 25.77
N GLY A 178 -1.37 -22.90 25.28
CA GLY A 178 -2.36 -21.95 25.80
C GLY A 178 -2.20 -20.53 25.25
N GLU A 179 -1.35 -20.32 24.24
CA GLU A 179 -1.21 -19.05 23.57
C GLU A 179 -2.28 -18.89 22.48
N LEU A 180 -2.65 -17.64 22.14
CA LEU A 180 -3.43 -17.33 20.94
C LEU A 180 -2.53 -17.47 19.71
N PRO A 181 -2.78 -18.43 18.79
CA PRO A 181 -1.88 -18.61 17.66
C PRO A 181 -1.85 -17.40 16.72
N ILE A 182 -3.03 -16.88 16.33
CA ILE A 182 -3.16 -15.74 15.41
C ILE A 182 -4.09 -14.69 16.02
N ALA A 183 -3.59 -13.48 16.23
CA ALA A 183 -4.43 -12.33 16.54
C ALA A 183 -5.16 -11.89 15.25
N LEU A 184 -6.49 -11.98 15.23
CA LEU A 184 -7.31 -11.65 14.06
C LEU A 184 -8.51 -10.77 14.47
N GLY A 185 -8.62 -9.60 13.85
CA GLY A 185 -9.80 -8.73 13.90
C GLY A 185 -10.74 -9.03 12.75
N GLY A 186 -11.72 -9.92 12.98
CA GLY A 186 -12.64 -10.37 11.94
C GLY A 186 -13.95 -9.60 11.86
N ALA A 187 -14.24 -8.68 12.79
CA ALA A 187 -15.50 -7.94 12.85
C ALA A 187 -15.70 -7.06 11.59
N ASP A 188 -14.63 -6.46 11.08
CA ASP A 188 -14.67 -5.58 9.90
C ASP A 188 -14.74 -6.35 8.58
N GLY A 189 -14.62 -7.68 8.61
CA GLY A 189 -14.74 -8.56 7.46
C GLY A 189 -13.51 -8.59 6.53
N TRP A 190 -12.98 -7.43 6.14
CA TRP A 190 -11.86 -7.34 5.22
C TRP A 190 -10.53 -7.96 5.72
N PRO A 191 -10.17 -7.98 7.04
CA PRO A 191 -8.95 -8.65 7.48
C PRO A 191 -8.95 -10.16 7.23
N ILE A 192 -10.15 -10.77 7.14
CA ILE A 192 -10.28 -12.20 6.79
C ILE A 192 -9.81 -12.46 5.35
N ILE A 193 -9.99 -11.48 4.45
CA ILE A 193 -9.51 -11.57 3.07
C ILE A 193 -7.98 -11.63 3.03
N HIS A 194 -7.30 -10.96 3.93
CA HIS A 194 -5.84 -11.03 4.08
C HIS A 194 -5.38 -12.44 4.47
N VAL A 195 -6.04 -13.03 5.46
CA VAL A 195 -5.77 -14.43 5.84
C VAL A 195 -6.04 -15.37 4.68
N TRP A 196 -7.17 -15.18 3.96
CA TRP A 196 -7.45 -15.94 2.75
C TRP A 196 -6.36 -15.78 1.71
N GLY A 197 -5.92 -14.55 1.39
CA GLY A 197 -4.88 -14.28 0.40
C GLY A 197 -3.57 -15.01 0.70
N LEU A 198 -3.13 -15.02 1.98
CA LEU A 198 -1.95 -15.74 2.42
C LEU A 198 -2.11 -17.25 2.30
N VAL A 199 -3.26 -17.80 2.71
CA VAL A 199 -3.53 -19.24 2.61
C VAL A 199 -3.71 -19.65 1.14
N GLU A 200 -4.43 -18.89 0.33
CA GLU A 200 -4.53 -19.11 -1.13
C GLU A 200 -3.13 -19.11 -1.76
N GLY A 201 -2.35 -18.06 -1.49
CA GLY A 201 -0.99 -17.92 -2.03
C GLY A 201 -0.06 -19.09 -1.65
N ALA A 202 -0.27 -19.73 -0.50
CA ALA A 202 0.50 -20.90 -0.11
C ALA A 202 0.26 -22.14 -1.01
N TYR A 203 -0.89 -22.23 -1.66
CA TYR A 203 -1.31 -23.41 -2.44
C TYR A 203 -1.50 -23.14 -3.92
N VAL A 204 -1.89 -21.92 -4.31
CA VAL A 204 -2.24 -21.56 -5.69
C VAL A 204 -1.06 -20.89 -6.39
N ASP A 205 -0.84 -21.19 -7.67
CA ASP A 205 0.16 -20.50 -8.47
C ASP A 205 -0.15 -18.99 -8.58
N PRO A 206 0.81 -18.07 -8.33
CA PRO A 206 0.59 -16.64 -8.37
C PRO A 206 0.03 -16.14 -9.71
N ASN A 207 0.44 -16.75 -10.83
CA ASN A 207 -0.08 -16.38 -12.15
C ASN A 207 -1.55 -16.77 -12.32
N GLN A 208 -1.99 -17.85 -11.68
CA GLN A 208 -3.39 -18.27 -11.66
C GLN A 208 -4.26 -17.26 -10.90
N THR A 209 -3.81 -16.85 -9.72
CA THR A 209 -4.47 -15.82 -8.90
C THR A 209 -4.49 -14.49 -9.64
N ARG A 210 -3.36 -14.05 -10.19
CA ARG A 210 -3.26 -12.81 -10.96
C ARG A 210 -4.19 -12.81 -12.19
N SER A 211 -4.20 -13.90 -12.95
CA SER A 211 -5.07 -14.02 -14.14
C SER A 211 -6.54 -13.93 -13.78
N TRP A 212 -6.94 -14.51 -12.65
CA TRP A 212 -8.31 -14.40 -12.16
C TRP A 212 -8.64 -12.99 -11.68
N ILE A 213 -7.76 -12.35 -10.90
CA ILE A 213 -7.93 -10.98 -10.39
C ILE A 213 -8.11 -10.00 -11.56
N PHE A 214 -7.30 -10.11 -12.60
CA PHE A 214 -7.40 -9.25 -13.79
C PHE A 214 -8.48 -9.70 -14.79
N ASN A 215 -9.34 -10.64 -14.39
CA ASN A 215 -10.44 -11.13 -15.23
C ASN A 215 -9.99 -11.62 -16.62
N ALA A 216 -8.84 -12.28 -16.69
CA ALA A 216 -8.35 -12.84 -17.94
C ALA A 216 -9.29 -13.92 -18.47
N LYS A 217 -9.42 -14.02 -19.80
CA LYS A 217 -10.29 -14.99 -20.45
C LYS A 217 -9.92 -16.43 -20.06
N ASN A 218 -10.93 -17.28 -19.86
CA ASN A 218 -10.80 -18.70 -19.51
C ASN A 218 -10.15 -18.96 -18.14
N THR A 219 -10.27 -18.03 -17.20
CA THR A 219 -9.92 -18.27 -15.80
C THR A 219 -11.13 -18.76 -15.02
N ASP A 220 -10.91 -19.75 -14.14
CA ASP A 220 -11.91 -20.26 -13.22
C ASP A 220 -11.43 -20.06 -11.78
N PHE A 221 -12.32 -19.59 -10.92
CA PHE A 221 -12.04 -19.54 -9.48
C PHE A 221 -12.03 -20.92 -8.85
N ASN A 222 -12.92 -21.82 -9.28
CA ASN A 222 -13.12 -23.14 -8.69
C ASN A 222 -12.05 -24.16 -9.14
N THR A 223 -10.79 -23.89 -8.86
CA THR A 223 -9.70 -24.85 -9.15
C THR A 223 -9.46 -25.80 -7.97
N SER A 224 -8.81 -26.96 -8.23
CA SER A 224 -8.45 -27.91 -7.18
C SER A 224 -7.57 -27.30 -6.09
N ASP A 225 -6.66 -26.41 -6.48
CA ASP A 225 -5.71 -25.79 -5.58
C ASP A 225 -6.40 -24.76 -4.68
N ARG A 226 -7.35 -23.97 -5.23
CA ARG A 226 -8.20 -23.06 -4.42
C ARG A 226 -9.14 -23.82 -3.49
N MET A 227 -9.70 -24.94 -3.94
CA MET A 227 -10.50 -25.80 -3.05
C MET A 227 -9.64 -26.37 -1.91
N THR A 228 -8.38 -26.71 -2.17
CA THR A 228 -7.42 -27.13 -1.15
C THR A 228 -7.12 -25.99 -0.18
N ALA A 229 -6.85 -24.77 -0.67
CA ALA A 229 -6.63 -23.59 0.15
C ALA A 229 -7.86 -23.25 1.01
N ALA A 230 -9.08 -23.28 0.43
CA ALA A 230 -10.31 -23.03 1.16
C ALA A 230 -10.55 -24.05 2.28
N LYS A 231 -10.32 -25.33 1.99
CA LYS A 231 -10.37 -26.37 3.02
C LYS A 231 -9.35 -26.12 4.11
N LYS A 232 -8.15 -25.72 3.75
CA LYS A 232 -7.09 -25.44 4.70
C LYS A 232 -7.47 -24.26 5.63
N LEU A 233 -8.00 -23.16 5.09
CA LEU A 233 -8.50 -22.06 5.91
C LEU A 233 -9.61 -22.51 6.88
N ALA A 234 -10.54 -23.34 6.41
CA ALA A 234 -11.57 -23.92 7.26
C ALA A 234 -10.97 -24.82 8.36
N ASP A 235 -9.95 -25.63 8.04
CA ASP A 235 -9.25 -26.46 9.02
C ASP A 235 -8.55 -25.62 10.10
N LEU A 236 -7.90 -24.49 9.74
CA LEU A 236 -7.28 -23.56 10.68
C LEU A 236 -8.33 -22.92 11.62
N ALA A 237 -9.48 -22.50 11.07
CA ALA A 237 -10.58 -21.94 11.85
C ALA A 237 -11.19 -22.99 12.81
N ASN A 238 -11.49 -24.20 12.31
CA ASN A 238 -12.02 -25.30 13.11
C ASN A 238 -11.03 -25.76 14.20
N ALA A 239 -9.74 -25.65 13.94
CA ALA A 239 -8.71 -25.87 14.95
C ALA A 239 -8.68 -24.77 16.04
N GLY A 240 -9.39 -23.65 15.84
CA GLY A 240 -9.49 -22.53 16.79
C GLY A 240 -8.22 -21.71 16.87
N TYR A 241 -7.47 -21.59 15.77
CA TYR A 241 -6.22 -20.83 15.75
C TYR A 241 -6.41 -19.32 15.73
N PHE A 242 -7.61 -18.83 15.46
CA PHE A 242 -7.96 -17.40 15.48
C PHE A 242 -8.60 -16.93 16.81
N GLY A 243 -8.79 -17.83 17.78
CA GLY A 243 -9.58 -17.55 18.97
C GLY A 243 -11.09 -17.65 18.72
N SER A 244 -11.89 -17.78 19.80
CA SER A 244 -13.33 -17.98 19.73
C SER A 244 -14.11 -16.73 19.33
N ASP A 245 -13.59 -15.57 19.62
CA ASP A 245 -14.22 -14.23 19.56
C ASP A 245 -13.66 -13.34 18.45
N SER A 246 -12.75 -13.87 17.64
CA SER A 246 -12.10 -13.10 16.56
C SER A 246 -13.08 -12.40 15.61
N LEU A 247 -14.27 -12.96 15.36
CA LEU A 247 -15.32 -12.33 14.54
C LEU A 247 -16.03 -11.16 15.24
N GLY A 248 -15.80 -10.94 16.53
CA GLY A 248 -16.32 -9.81 17.30
C GLY A 248 -15.26 -8.75 17.64
N ILE A 249 -14.00 -8.98 17.26
CA ILE A 249 -12.88 -8.08 17.50
C ILE A 249 -12.64 -7.26 16.24
N GLY A 250 -12.50 -5.92 16.36
CA GLY A 250 -12.15 -5.03 15.28
C GLY A 250 -10.68 -5.16 14.85
N TYR A 251 -10.34 -4.66 13.68
CA TYR A 251 -8.98 -4.71 13.14
C TYR A 251 -7.96 -4.02 14.06
N ASP A 252 -8.26 -2.80 14.46
CA ASP A 252 -7.35 -2.01 15.32
C ASP A 252 -7.19 -2.65 16.70
N ASP A 253 -8.27 -3.20 17.26
CA ASP A 253 -8.22 -3.90 18.55
C ASP A 253 -7.33 -5.15 18.48
N ALA A 254 -7.42 -5.95 17.41
CA ALA A 254 -6.58 -7.13 17.22
C ALA A 254 -5.10 -6.75 17.06
N ASN A 255 -4.78 -5.67 16.35
CA ASN A 255 -3.42 -5.15 16.25
C ASN A 255 -2.91 -4.65 17.61
N ALA A 256 -3.75 -3.96 18.39
CA ALA A 256 -3.41 -3.54 19.75
C ALA A 256 -3.18 -4.75 20.68
N MET A 257 -4.01 -5.79 20.60
CA MET A 257 -3.80 -7.05 21.34
C MET A 257 -2.43 -7.65 20.98
N PHE A 258 -2.09 -7.74 19.70
CA PHE A 258 -0.80 -8.26 19.26
C PHE A 258 0.37 -7.43 19.80
N MET A 259 0.29 -6.10 19.73
CA MET A 259 1.30 -5.19 20.31
C MET A 259 1.45 -5.35 21.83
N ASN A 260 0.36 -5.68 22.54
CA ASN A 260 0.35 -5.98 23.97
C ASN A 260 0.81 -7.41 24.31
N GLY A 261 1.22 -8.19 23.29
CA GLY A 261 1.72 -9.55 23.47
C GLY A 261 0.63 -10.62 23.46
N GLU A 262 -0.59 -10.33 23.03
CA GLU A 262 -1.65 -11.31 22.83
C GLU A 262 -1.60 -11.81 21.39
N GLY A 263 -1.18 -13.05 21.21
CA GLY A 263 -0.96 -13.66 19.90
C GLY A 263 0.51 -13.95 19.61
N VAL A 264 0.74 -15.09 18.95
CA VAL A 264 2.07 -15.47 18.47
C VAL A 264 2.32 -14.86 17.08
N PHE A 265 1.29 -14.86 16.24
CA PHE A 265 1.30 -14.30 14.89
C PHE A 265 0.19 -13.26 14.69
N ASN A 266 0.44 -12.34 13.77
CA ASN A 266 -0.57 -11.45 13.19
C ASN A 266 -0.39 -11.44 11.67
N LEU A 267 -1.47 -11.64 10.92
CA LEU A 267 -1.48 -11.72 9.46
C LEU A 267 -2.09 -10.44 8.91
N THR A 268 -1.25 -9.49 8.58
CA THR A 268 -1.70 -8.14 8.18
C THR A 268 -0.73 -7.50 7.19
N GLY A 269 -1.08 -6.31 6.73
CA GLY A 269 -0.29 -5.58 5.74
C GLY A 269 0.91 -4.85 6.30
N THR A 270 1.85 -4.58 5.41
CA THR A 270 3.10 -3.89 5.74
C THR A 270 2.91 -2.43 6.13
N TRP A 271 1.72 -1.86 5.98
CA TRP A 271 1.34 -0.56 6.55
C TRP A 271 1.41 -0.53 8.08
N MET A 272 1.32 -1.69 8.77
CA MET A 272 1.47 -1.81 10.22
C MET A 272 2.93 -1.83 10.72
N THR A 273 3.92 -1.80 9.81
CA THR A 273 5.34 -1.93 10.18
C THR A 273 5.80 -0.89 11.19
N ALA A 274 5.44 0.38 10.96
CA ALA A 274 5.82 1.48 11.85
C ALA A 274 5.17 1.35 13.24
N ASP A 275 3.88 1.00 13.29
CA ASP A 275 3.13 0.85 14.54
C ASP A 275 3.65 -0.35 15.35
N PHE A 276 3.85 -1.49 14.71
CA PHE A 276 4.42 -2.66 15.38
C PHE A 276 5.85 -2.42 15.86
N ASN A 277 6.69 -1.73 15.07
CA ASN A 277 8.01 -1.35 15.53
C ASN A 277 7.95 -0.41 16.74
N SER A 278 7.03 0.57 16.73
CA SER A 278 6.84 1.49 17.85
C SER A 278 6.32 0.79 19.11
N GLY A 279 5.35 -0.14 18.96
CA GLY A 279 4.71 -0.83 20.07
C GLY A 279 5.53 -1.97 20.65
N MET A 280 6.33 -2.67 19.85
CA MET A 280 7.01 -3.90 20.25
C MET A 280 8.53 -3.84 20.17
N GLY A 281 9.11 -2.83 19.49
CA GLY A 281 10.56 -2.69 19.28
C GLY A 281 11.16 -3.95 18.63
N ASP A 282 12.27 -4.43 19.18
CA ASP A 282 12.98 -5.62 18.68
C ASP A 282 12.23 -6.94 18.89
N ASN A 283 11.11 -6.94 19.64
CA ASN A 283 10.33 -8.15 19.93
C ASN A 283 9.38 -8.58 18.81
N VAL A 284 9.20 -7.77 17.80
CA VAL A 284 8.44 -8.15 16.60
C VAL A 284 9.35 -8.52 15.45
N GLY A 285 8.94 -9.51 14.66
CA GLY A 285 9.57 -9.89 13.40
C GLY A 285 8.55 -10.09 12.31
N ALA A 286 9.01 -10.21 11.08
CA ALA A 286 8.16 -10.41 9.91
C ALA A 286 8.77 -11.41 8.93
N PHE A 287 7.89 -12.12 8.21
CA PHE A 287 8.29 -13.00 7.10
C PHE A 287 7.15 -13.14 6.09
N ALA A 288 7.50 -13.37 4.83
CA ALA A 288 6.53 -13.72 3.79
C ALA A 288 5.97 -15.12 4.04
N MET A 289 4.67 -15.34 3.81
CA MET A 289 4.04 -16.64 4.00
C MET A 289 4.75 -17.71 3.16
N PRO A 290 5.29 -18.77 3.77
CA PRO A 290 5.94 -19.84 3.02
C PRO A 290 4.89 -20.69 2.28
N ARG A 291 5.19 -21.04 1.03
CA ARG A 291 4.32 -21.89 0.20
C ARG A 291 4.48 -23.38 0.53
N ALA A 292 3.43 -24.14 0.29
CA ALA A 292 3.46 -25.60 0.43
C ALA A 292 4.41 -26.26 -0.59
N SER A 293 4.59 -25.64 -1.76
CA SER A 293 5.46 -26.11 -2.85
C SER A 293 6.88 -25.54 -2.85
N GLY A 294 7.23 -24.75 -1.85
CA GLY A 294 8.47 -23.94 -1.80
C GLY A 294 8.29 -22.55 -2.38
N GLY A 295 9.19 -21.63 -1.98
CA GLY A 295 9.04 -20.20 -2.22
C GLY A 295 8.10 -19.53 -1.23
N VAL A 296 7.66 -18.30 -1.53
CA VAL A 296 6.83 -17.49 -0.65
C VAL A 296 5.60 -16.91 -1.35
N ALA A 297 4.65 -16.45 -0.57
CA ALA A 297 3.45 -15.77 -1.03
C ALA A 297 3.18 -14.51 -0.20
N GLY A 298 2.58 -13.50 -0.83
CA GLY A 298 1.91 -12.40 -0.19
C GLY A 298 0.39 -12.52 -0.36
N GLY A 299 -0.36 -11.85 0.48
CA GLY A 299 -1.82 -11.88 0.48
C GLY A 299 -2.49 -10.60 0.01
N GLY A 300 -1.74 -9.68 -0.57
CA GLY A 300 -2.21 -8.35 -0.96
C GLY A 300 -1.64 -7.85 -2.28
N SER A 301 -1.62 -6.54 -2.43
CA SER A 301 -1.10 -5.81 -3.58
C SER A 301 -0.43 -4.51 -3.13
N PHE A 302 0.01 -3.68 -4.09
CA PHE A 302 0.58 -2.35 -3.80
C PHE A 302 -0.38 -1.47 -2.99
N ALA A 303 0.19 -0.44 -2.34
CA ALA A 303 -0.57 0.55 -1.59
C ALA A 303 -1.58 1.32 -2.45
N LEU A 304 -2.46 2.04 -1.77
CA LEU A 304 -3.53 2.82 -2.39
C LEU A 304 -3.00 3.72 -3.52
N PRO A 305 -3.56 3.63 -4.74
CA PRO A 305 -3.14 4.48 -5.84
C PRO A 305 -3.67 5.90 -5.66
N TRP A 306 -2.92 6.87 -6.15
CA TRP A 306 -3.35 8.25 -6.32
C TRP A 306 -3.97 8.47 -7.69
N HIS A 307 -5.13 9.10 -7.72
CA HIS A 307 -5.86 9.46 -8.94
C HIS A 307 -6.06 10.97 -9.04
N ILE A 308 -5.96 11.51 -10.26
CA ILE A 308 -6.31 12.91 -10.55
C ILE A 308 -7.77 12.97 -11.01
N SER A 309 -8.55 13.85 -10.39
CA SER A 309 -9.95 14.06 -10.75
C SER A 309 -10.10 14.59 -12.16
N SER A 310 -11.08 14.08 -12.91
CA SER A 310 -11.43 14.60 -14.23
C SER A 310 -12.01 16.02 -14.19
N LYS A 311 -12.47 16.46 -13.02
CA LYS A 311 -13.00 17.83 -12.78
C LYS A 311 -11.98 18.75 -12.11
N SER A 312 -10.73 18.31 -11.92
CA SER A 312 -9.69 19.21 -11.37
C SER A 312 -9.50 20.43 -12.26
N ALA A 313 -9.49 21.60 -11.64
CA ALA A 313 -9.19 22.85 -12.33
C ALA A 313 -7.68 22.99 -12.65
N ASN A 314 -6.83 22.24 -11.92
CA ASN A 314 -5.37 22.31 -12.01
C ASN A 314 -4.74 20.90 -12.11
N PRO A 315 -5.06 20.08 -13.14
CA PRO A 315 -4.54 18.71 -13.24
C PRO A 315 -3.00 18.64 -13.38
N ASP A 316 -2.39 19.67 -14.00
CA ASP A 316 -0.93 19.76 -14.10
C ASP A 316 -0.28 20.03 -12.72
N LEU A 317 -0.93 20.80 -11.83
CA LEU A 317 -0.47 21.00 -10.46
C LEU A 317 -0.65 19.72 -9.63
N ALA A 318 -1.78 19.02 -9.79
CA ALA A 318 -2.01 17.73 -9.15
C ALA A 318 -0.94 16.70 -9.56
N ALA A 319 -0.61 16.63 -10.85
CA ALA A 319 0.45 15.76 -11.36
C ALA A 319 1.84 16.17 -10.84
N LYS A 320 2.11 17.47 -10.69
CA LYS A 320 3.36 17.98 -10.11
C LYS A 320 3.49 17.60 -8.63
N PHE A 321 2.40 17.64 -7.86
CA PHE A 321 2.38 17.15 -6.48
C PHE A 321 2.60 15.64 -6.43
N LEU A 322 1.94 14.89 -7.29
CA LEU A 322 2.16 13.43 -7.40
C LEU A 322 3.62 13.10 -7.79
N ALA A 323 4.24 13.90 -8.67
CA ALA A 323 5.66 13.77 -8.98
C ALA A 323 6.57 14.07 -7.77
N HIS A 324 6.15 14.97 -6.89
CA HIS A 324 6.87 15.21 -5.62
C HIS A 324 6.74 13.98 -4.69
N LEU A 325 5.57 13.35 -4.59
CA LEU A 325 5.41 12.09 -3.84
C LEU A 325 6.24 10.93 -4.42
N MET A 326 6.64 11.03 -5.70
CA MET A 326 7.52 10.07 -6.37
C MET A 326 9.00 10.51 -6.37
N SER A 327 9.36 11.59 -5.68
CA SER A 327 10.73 12.08 -5.61
C SER A 327 11.59 11.28 -4.62
N ASN A 328 12.92 11.29 -4.80
CA ASN A 328 13.84 10.66 -3.86
C ASN A 328 13.69 11.22 -2.43
N GLU A 329 13.39 12.52 -2.28
CA GLU A 329 13.18 13.14 -0.97
C GLU A 329 12.00 12.49 -0.23
N PHE A 330 10.85 12.34 -0.88
CA PHE A 330 9.68 11.70 -0.26
C PHE A 330 9.88 10.19 -0.07
N VAL A 331 10.57 9.52 -0.99
CA VAL A 331 10.97 8.11 -0.86
C VAL A 331 11.81 7.88 0.39
N ASP A 332 12.77 8.77 0.68
CA ASP A 332 13.58 8.72 1.89
C ASP A 332 12.75 9.07 3.15
N ASP A 333 11.78 10.00 3.06
CA ASP A 333 10.85 10.29 4.16
C ASP A 333 9.98 9.07 4.51
N LEU A 334 9.44 8.36 3.51
CA LEU A 334 8.71 7.10 3.72
C LEU A 334 9.58 6.07 4.44
N MET A 335 10.83 5.91 3.99
CA MET A 335 11.78 5.00 4.62
C MET A 335 12.07 5.42 6.06
N GLY A 336 12.22 6.73 6.30
CA GLY A 336 12.49 7.32 7.61
C GLY A 336 11.39 7.08 8.64
N VAL A 337 10.13 6.96 8.21
CA VAL A 337 8.98 6.66 9.08
C VAL A 337 8.63 5.17 9.16
N GLY A 338 9.47 4.30 8.61
CA GLY A 338 9.28 2.85 8.70
C GLY A 338 8.38 2.25 7.62
N ARG A 339 7.95 3.03 6.59
CA ARG A 339 7.24 2.53 5.41
C ARG A 339 8.24 1.98 4.39
N VAL A 340 7.77 1.17 3.46
CA VAL A 340 8.59 0.65 2.36
C VAL A 340 8.20 1.39 1.08
N PRO A 341 9.11 2.19 0.50
CA PRO A 341 8.81 2.88 -0.75
C PRO A 341 8.79 1.92 -1.95
N ALA A 342 8.02 2.27 -2.97
CA ALA A 342 7.97 1.55 -4.24
C ALA A 342 9.23 1.71 -5.11
N GLN A 343 10.08 2.68 -4.75
CA GLN A 343 11.37 2.98 -5.39
C GLN A 343 12.51 2.73 -4.41
N ALA A 344 13.72 2.54 -4.94
CA ALA A 344 14.90 2.37 -4.10
C ALA A 344 15.21 3.67 -3.31
N PRO A 345 15.22 3.63 -1.97
CA PRO A 345 15.60 4.77 -1.15
C PRO A 345 17.10 5.04 -1.21
N THR A 346 17.52 6.24 -0.77
CA THR A 346 18.93 6.59 -0.63
C THR A 346 19.46 6.38 0.78
N ILE A 347 18.56 6.19 1.75
CA ILE A 347 18.88 5.94 3.16
C ILE A 347 18.67 4.45 3.52
N ASP A 348 19.31 4.02 4.60
CA ASP A 348 19.15 2.66 5.13
C ASP A 348 17.83 2.51 5.92
N PRO A 349 17.33 1.28 6.10
CA PRO A 349 16.20 0.98 6.97
C PRO A 349 16.42 1.48 8.40
N THR A 350 15.34 1.95 9.03
CA THR A 350 15.37 2.56 10.37
C THR A 350 15.24 1.55 11.52
N SER A 351 14.86 0.29 11.20
CA SER A 351 14.70 -0.77 12.19
C SER A 351 14.95 -2.16 11.61
N ASN A 352 15.24 -3.12 12.48
CA ASN A 352 15.36 -4.53 12.10
C ASN A 352 14.07 -5.07 11.50
N LEU A 353 12.91 -4.66 12.02
CA LEU A 353 11.62 -5.05 11.46
C LEU A 353 11.46 -4.57 10.02
N GLN A 354 11.83 -3.32 9.74
CA GLN A 354 11.73 -2.78 8.38
C GLN A 354 12.63 -3.56 7.41
N VAL A 355 13.81 -3.99 7.84
CA VAL A 355 14.68 -4.88 7.04
C VAL A 355 13.98 -6.20 6.72
N GLU A 356 13.38 -6.86 7.71
CA GLU A 356 12.66 -8.13 7.53
C GLU A 356 11.45 -7.96 6.60
N VAL A 357 10.72 -6.84 6.70
CA VAL A 357 9.60 -6.50 5.82
C VAL A 357 10.06 -6.26 4.38
N ILE A 358 11.13 -5.50 4.17
CA ILE A 358 11.71 -5.26 2.84
C ILE A 358 12.09 -6.58 2.18
N TRP A 359 12.80 -7.46 2.88
CA TRP A 359 13.16 -8.76 2.33
C TRP A 359 11.93 -9.61 2.01
N SER A 360 10.90 -9.59 2.86
CA SER A 360 9.63 -10.27 2.58
C SER A 360 8.98 -9.77 1.29
N LEU A 361 8.92 -8.46 1.09
CA LEU A 361 8.39 -7.87 -0.14
C LEU A 361 9.25 -8.19 -1.37
N VAL A 362 10.58 -8.13 -1.24
CA VAL A 362 11.50 -8.52 -2.32
C VAL A 362 11.26 -9.96 -2.76
N ASP A 363 11.11 -10.88 -1.83
CA ASP A 363 10.89 -12.29 -2.16
C ASP A 363 9.49 -12.52 -2.76
N ILE A 364 8.44 -11.89 -2.21
CA ILE A 364 7.07 -11.95 -2.77
C ILE A 364 7.05 -11.41 -4.20
N TYR A 365 7.68 -10.26 -4.43
CA TYR A 365 7.65 -9.61 -5.74
C TYR A 365 8.49 -10.33 -6.79
N LYS A 366 9.57 -11.00 -6.41
CA LYS A 366 10.29 -11.92 -7.30
C LYS A 366 9.39 -13.07 -7.76
N GLU A 367 8.65 -13.70 -6.85
CA GLU A 367 7.71 -14.78 -7.16
C GLU A 367 6.54 -14.30 -8.05
N LYS A 368 6.03 -13.09 -7.81
CA LYS A 368 4.97 -12.47 -8.60
C LYS A 368 5.44 -11.89 -9.95
N THR A 369 6.74 -11.91 -10.24
CA THR A 369 7.37 -11.22 -11.39
C THR A 369 7.08 -9.70 -11.41
N ILE A 370 6.90 -9.09 -10.25
CA ILE A 370 6.38 -7.72 -10.11
C ILE A 370 7.47 -6.68 -9.84
N MET A 371 8.65 -7.08 -9.27
CA MET A 371 9.66 -6.09 -8.90
C MET A 371 11.10 -6.61 -8.91
N THR A 372 12.02 -5.69 -9.28
CA THR A 372 13.43 -5.79 -8.92
C THR A 372 13.76 -4.64 -7.96
N ILE A 373 13.57 -4.83 -6.65
CA ILE A 373 14.14 -3.89 -5.68
C ILE A 373 15.65 -4.21 -5.65
N SER A 374 16.45 -3.33 -6.22
CA SER A 374 17.90 -3.38 -6.09
C SER A 374 18.27 -2.69 -4.78
N LEU A 375 18.38 -3.45 -3.71
CA LEU A 375 19.14 -2.99 -2.55
C LEU A 375 20.62 -2.98 -2.98
N LYS A 376 21.24 -1.81 -2.99
CA LYS A 376 22.69 -1.71 -3.13
C LYS A 376 23.29 -2.38 -1.90
N GLY A 377 23.93 -3.56 -2.13
CA GLY A 377 24.75 -4.23 -1.13
C GLY A 377 26.06 -3.48 -0.86
#